data_de2eb3b41ef457a8393fe9fa79da220e
#
_entry.id   de2eb3b41ef457a8393fe9fa79da220e
#
_cell.length_a   1.000
_cell.length_b   1.000
_cell.length_c   1.000
_cell.angle_alpha   90.00
_cell.angle_beta   90.00
_cell.angle_gamma   90.00
#
_symmetry.space_group_name_H-M   'P 1'
#
loop_
_entity.id
_entity.type
_entity.pdbx_description
1 polymer ?
#
loop_
_entity_poly.entity_id
_entity_poly.type
_entity_poly.pdbx_seq_one_letter_code
_entity_poly.pdbx_strand_id
1 'polypeptide(L)'
;MLGETTVKAMQVEFTGERVIPGRVDTDLLNEHVARYAFAARLARGKRVLDAGCGAGYGAAELAQSANWVVGVDIAAEAVAFAREHYRLPYLAFEQASCTALPHPDAAFDLVVAFEVIEHLPLWRDFLLEVRRVLAPTGQFIVSTPNKLYYAESRSRAGANPFHAHEFEFEEFRGELSAVFPHISLFLENHVEGVAFRPVQAGGAGETTEVRVDGGETPPAESHFFLAVCAHRPQTGHPTFVYVPSAANVLRERETHIALLEGELRRKDDWLEEAKRDLADLDRQHRQLTAELEESNRWAGRLDRELAASGARVQELQEELMAAQAAAQATIAELDHENRTKSEWAAQLIAQLDAKLQELAQCVAYLHQAEKTVEKRTRWAQALNTELEQLRRKLALLEASRWVRLGRRVGFAPGADRQ
;
A
#
# COMPACT_ATOMS: atom_id res chain seq x y z
N MET A 1 16.99 -47.09 8.52
CA MET A 1 17.48 -45.76 8.20
C MET A 1 16.76 -45.32 6.94
N LEU A 2 15.60 -44.70 7.09
CA LEU A 2 14.84 -44.07 6.01
C LEU A 2 15.09 -42.57 6.13
N GLY A 3 15.78 -42.01 5.13
CA GLY A 3 16.13 -40.60 5.11
C GLY A 3 14.90 -39.72 5.03
N GLU A 4 14.72 -38.86 6.00
CA GLU A 4 13.78 -37.73 5.95
C GLU A 4 14.28 -36.75 4.87
N THR A 5 13.67 -36.81 3.71
CA THR A 5 13.80 -35.78 2.69
C THR A 5 12.90 -34.61 3.14
N THR A 6 13.49 -33.67 3.83
CA THR A 6 12.84 -32.41 4.17
C THR A 6 12.52 -31.68 2.86
N VAL A 7 11.28 -31.77 2.41
CA VAL A 7 10.76 -30.94 1.31
C VAL A 7 10.77 -29.51 1.83
N LYS A 8 11.76 -28.74 1.40
CA LYS A 8 11.85 -27.30 1.64
C LYS A 8 10.64 -26.69 0.96
N ALA A 9 9.61 -26.30 1.74
CA ALA A 9 8.48 -25.55 1.22
C ALA A 9 9.05 -24.33 0.50
N MET A 10 8.83 -24.25 -0.82
CA MET A 10 9.19 -23.06 -1.60
C MET A 10 8.37 -21.90 -1.05
N GLN A 11 9.02 -21.04 -0.28
CA GLN A 11 8.42 -19.79 0.15
C GLN A 11 8.41 -18.88 -1.07
N VAL A 12 7.22 -18.62 -1.60
CA VAL A 12 7.03 -17.50 -2.55
C VAL A 12 7.39 -16.23 -1.78
N GLU A 13 8.41 -15.54 -2.26
CA GLU A 13 8.87 -14.30 -1.64
C GLU A 13 7.80 -13.22 -1.91
N PHE A 14 7.36 -12.56 -0.85
CA PHE A 14 6.45 -11.42 -0.97
C PHE A 14 7.24 -10.23 -1.51
N THR A 15 7.06 -9.94 -2.79
CA THR A 15 7.75 -8.83 -3.47
C THR A 15 7.12 -7.45 -3.19
N GLY A 16 6.01 -7.39 -2.44
CA GLY A 16 5.23 -6.16 -2.22
C GLY A 16 4.09 -5.96 -3.22
N GLU A 17 4.16 -6.58 -4.40
CA GLU A 17 3.20 -6.40 -5.49
C GLU A 17 2.28 -7.63 -5.69
N ARG A 18 2.67 -8.77 -5.17
CA ARG A 18 1.91 -10.01 -5.35
C ARG A 18 1.01 -10.28 -4.15
N VAL A 19 -0.30 -10.27 -4.37
CA VAL A 19 -1.27 -10.59 -3.33
C VAL A 19 -1.29 -12.08 -3.03
N ILE A 20 -0.95 -12.43 -1.79
CA ILE A 20 -1.01 -13.79 -1.27
C ILE A 20 -2.01 -13.80 -0.11
N PRO A 21 -3.16 -14.52 -0.22
CA PRO A 21 -4.15 -14.59 0.84
C PRO A 21 -3.52 -14.98 2.19
N GLY A 22 -3.85 -14.24 3.25
CA GLY A 22 -3.29 -14.42 4.60
C GLY A 22 -1.89 -13.82 4.84
N ARG A 23 -1.27 -13.19 3.83
CA ARG A 23 0.03 -12.51 3.96
C ARG A 23 -0.01 -11.03 3.61
N VAL A 24 -1.15 -10.53 3.15
CA VAL A 24 -1.38 -9.14 2.78
C VAL A 24 -2.48 -8.55 3.65
N ASP A 25 -2.57 -7.23 3.65
CA ASP A 25 -3.65 -6.50 4.30
C ASP A 25 -5.01 -6.97 3.76
N THR A 26 -5.99 -7.11 4.65
CA THR A 26 -7.34 -7.58 4.30
C THR A 26 -8.03 -6.64 3.31
N ASP A 27 -7.81 -5.33 3.41
CA ASP A 27 -8.37 -4.36 2.49
C ASP A 27 -7.86 -4.56 1.06
N LEU A 28 -6.55 -4.73 0.90
CA LEU A 28 -5.93 -5.02 -0.40
C LEU A 28 -6.44 -6.35 -0.97
N LEU A 29 -6.57 -7.39 -0.15
CA LEU A 29 -7.14 -8.66 -0.58
C LEU A 29 -8.59 -8.50 -1.04
N ASN A 30 -9.40 -7.73 -0.29
CA ASN A 30 -10.80 -7.49 -0.61
C ASN A 30 -10.99 -6.75 -1.93
N GLU A 31 -10.12 -5.77 -2.26
CA GLU A 31 -10.10 -5.11 -3.57
C GLU A 31 -9.93 -6.12 -4.71
N HIS A 32 -8.93 -6.99 -4.58
CA HIS A 32 -8.69 -8.03 -5.59
C HIS A 32 -9.83 -9.03 -5.68
N VAL A 33 -10.33 -9.52 -4.56
CA VAL A 33 -11.45 -10.47 -4.52
C VAL A 33 -12.72 -9.83 -5.12
N ALA A 34 -12.96 -8.55 -4.91
CA ALA A 34 -14.09 -7.83 -5.51
C ALA A 34 -14.04 -7.85 -7.05
N ARG A 35 -12.86 -7.64 -7.63
CA ARG A 35 -12.66 -7.71 -9.10
C ARG A 35 -12.92 -9.10 -9.64
N TYR A 36 -12.42 -10.14 -8.96
CA TYR A 36 -12.69 -11.52 -9.34
C TYR A 36 -14.15 -11.91 -9.16
N ALA A 37 -14.82 -11.45 -8.08
CA ALA A 37 -16.26 -11.65 -7.89
C ALA A 37 -17.09 -10.93 -8.98
N PHE A 38 -16.66 -9.74 -9.42
CA PHE A 38 -17.25 -9.06 -10.58
C PHE A 38 -17.10 -9.91 -11.85
N ALA A 39 -15.90 -10.41 -12.13
CA ALA A 39 -15.60 -11.20 -13.32
C ALA A 39 -16.29 -12.58 -13.30
N ALA A 40 -16.42 -13.22 -12.15
CA ALA A 40 -17.05 -14.54 -12.00
C ALA A 40 -18.49 -14.58 -12.53
N ARG A 41 -19.22 -13.47 -12.44
CA ARG A 41 -20.57 -13.33 -13.03
C ARG A 41 -20.56 -13.49 -14.55
N LEU A 42 -19.48 -13.01 -15.19
CA LEU A 42 -19.27 -13.06 -16.64
C LEU A 42 -18.56 -14.34 -17.08
N ALA A 43 -17.96 -15.09 -16.15
CA ALA A 43 -17.20 -16.31 -16.41
C ALA A 43 -18.07 -17.57 -16.60
N ARG A 44 -19.34 -17.52 -16.20
CA ARG A 44 -20.21 -18.69 -16.18
C ARG A 44 -20.28 -19.41 -17.53
N GLY A 45 -19.88 -20.68 -17.52
CA GLY A 45 -19.88 -21.54 -18.68
C GLY A 45 -18.87 -21.19 -19.77
N LYS A 46 -17.90 -20.32 -19.49
CA LYS A 46 -16.90 -19.81 -20.44
C LYS A 46 -15.54 -20.48 -20.25
N ARG A 47 -14.73 -20.40 -21.30
CA ARG A 47 -13.28 -20.63 -21.25
C ARG A 47 -12.63 -19.33 -20.86
N VAL A 48 -11.91 -19.31 -19.75
CA VAL A 48 -11.38 -18.09 -19.13
C VAL A 48 -9.87 -18.13 -19.10
N LEU A 49 -9.24 -17.02 -19.43
CA LEU A 49 -7.82 -16.76 -19.20
C LEU A 49 -7.69 -15.72 -18.07
N ASP A 50 -6.90 -16.04 -17.05
CA ASP A 50 -6.47 -15.10 -16.03
C ASP A 50 -5.01 -14.73 -16.33
N ALA A 51 -4.81 -13.56 -16.94
CA ALA A 51 -3.51 -13.08 -17.40
C ALA A 51 -2.83 -12.29 -16.26
N GLY A 52 -1.69 -12.79 -15.77
CA GLY A 52 -1.02 -12.29 -14.57
C GLY A 52 -1.67 -12.83 -13.29
N CYS A 53 -1.96 -14.13 -13.26
CA CYS A 53 -2.74 -14.76 -12.18
C CYS A 53 -2.05 -14.76 -10.79
N GLY A 54 -0.76 -14.42 -10.73
CA GLY A 54 -0.01 -14.37 -9.49
C GLY A 54 -0.07 -15.69 -8.70
N ALA A 55 -0.51 -15.58 -7.43
CA ALA A 55 -0.65 -16.74 -6.54
C ALA A 55 -1.82 -17.68 -6.88
N GLY A 56 -2.67 -17.35 -7.87
CA GLY A 56 -3.70 -18.21 -8.43
C GLY A 56 -5.06 -18.21 -7.71
N TYR A 57 -5.24 -17.47 -6.64
CA TYR A 57 -6.52 -17.43 -5.90
C TYR A 57 -7.68 -16.91 -6.75
N GLY A 58 -7.41 -15.92 -7.62
CA GLY A 58 -8.40 -15.34 -8.50
C GLY A 58 -8.82 -16.31 -9.60
N ALA A 59 -7.88 -17.00 -10.23
CA ALA A 59 -8.18 -18.07 -11.19
C ALA A 59 -9.02 -19.19 -10.54
N ALA A 60 -8.74 -19.51 -9.28
CA ALA A 60 -9.52 -20.49 -8.52
C ALA A 60 -10.96 -20.01 -8.25
N GLU A 61 -11.15 -18.73 -7.98
CA GLU A 61 -12.50 -18.11 -7.83
C GLU A 61 -13.28 -18.20 -9.15
N LEU A 62 -12.65 -17.83 -10.27
CA LEU A 62 -13.26 -17.93 -11.60
C LEU A 62 -13.65 -19.36 -11.97
N ALA A 63 -12.83 -20.33 -11.57
CA ALA A 63 -13.07 -21.76 -11.84
C ALA A 63 -14.34 -22.32 -11.17
N GLN A 64 -14.89 -21.63 -10.16
CA GLN A 64 -16.14 -22.05 -9.53
C GLN A 64 -17.35 -21.91 -10.47
N SER A 65 -17.26 -21.04 -11.47
CA SER A 65 -18.38 -20.75 -12.40
C SER A 65 -18.03 -20.98 -13.87
N ALA A 66 -16.77 -20.96 -14.22
CA ALA A 66 -16.29 -21.16 -15.59
C ALA A 66 -16.30 -22.67 -15.99
N ASN A 67 -16.33 -22.92 -17.31
CA ASN A 67 -16.12 -24.28 -17.81
C ASN A 67 -14.67 -24.71 -17.77
N TRP A 68 -13.76 -23.75 -17.97
CA TRP A 68 -12.32 -23.97 -17.95
C TRP A 68 -11.59 -22.66 -17.66
N VAL A 69 -10.59 -22.70 -16.79
CA VAL A 69 -9.74 -21.56 -16.47
C VAL A 69 -8.28 -21.91 -16.70
N VAL A 70 -7.55 -21.02 -17.35
CA VAL A 70 -6.10 -21.05 -17.43
C VAL A 70 -5.57 -19.78 -16.74
N GLY A 71 -4.78 -19.92 -15.70
CA GLY A 71 -4.01 -18.82 -15.10
C GLY A 71 -2.61 -18.79 -15.70
N VAL A 72 -2.18 -17.65 -16.19
CA VAL A 72 -0.81 -17.45 -16.67
C VAL A 72 -0.08 -16.40 -15.84
N ASP A 73 1.19 -16.67 -15.54
CA ASP A 73 2.10 -15.71 -14.91
C ASP A 73 3.51 -15.93 -15.44
N ILE A 74 4.30 -14.86 -15.51
CA ILE A 74 5.69 -14.94 -15.97
C ILE A 74 6.60 -15.58 -14.92
N ALA A 75 6.24 -15.48 -13.64
CA ALA A 75 7.02 -15.97 -12.53
C ALA A 75 6.77 -17.47 -12.28
N ALA A 76 7.80 -18.27 -12.50
CA ALA A 76 7.74 -19.73 -12.31
C ALA A 76 7.33 -20.13 -10.88
N GLU A 77 7.80 -19.38 -9.88
CA GLU A 77 7.49 -19.61 -8.46
C GLU A 77 6.02 -19.34 -8.14
N ALA A 78 5.39 -18.31 -8.76
CA ALA A 78 3.97 -18.04 -8.60
C ALA A 78 3.11 -19.16 -9.20
N VAL A 79 3.46 -19.60 -10.40
CA VAL A 79 2.79 -20.71 -11.09
C VAL A 79 2.93 -22.01 -10.30
N ALA A 80 4.13 -22.30 -9.76
CA ALA A 80 4.35 -23.47 -8.93
C ALA A 80 3.49 -23.44 -7.65
N PHE A 81 3.45 -22.28 -6.97
CA PHE A 81 2.60 -22.06 -5.81
C PHE A 81 1.12 -22.26 -6.14
N ALA A 82 0.64 -21.64 -7.22
CA ALA A 82 -0.75 -21.75 -7.64
C ALA A 82 -1.15 -23.21 -7.95
N ARG A 83 -0.31 -23.97 -8.64
CA ARG A 83 -0.52 -25.40 -8.93
C ARG A 83 -0.55 -26.26 -7.66
N GLU A 84 0.21 -25.91 -6.66
CA GLU A 84 0.26 -26.63 -5.39
C GLU A 84 -1.02 -26.40 -4.57
N HIS A 85 -1.48 -25.16 -4.51
CA HIS A 85 -2.56 -24.73 -3.61
C HIS A 85 -3.96 -24.87 -4.21
N TYR A 86 -4.09 -24.73 -5.54
CA TYR A 86 -5.41 -24.72 -6.21
C TYR A 86 -5.52 -25.87 -7.21
N ARG A 87 -5.99 -27.03 -6.73
CA ARG A 87 -6.17 -28.24 -7.52
C ARG A 87 -7.64 -28.47 -7.84
N LEU A 88 -8.14 -27.77 -8.86
CA LEU A 88 -9.51 -27.91 -9.33
C LEU A 88 -9.53 -28.58 -10.72
N PRO A 89 -10.56 -29.42 -11.05
CA PRO A 89 -10.60 -30.19 -12.31
C PRO A 89 -10.54 -29.33 -13.57
N TYR A 90 -11.05 -28.11 -13.50
CA TYR A 90 -11.18 -27.20 -14.65
C TYR A 90 -10.25 -26.00 -14.55
N LEU A 91 -9.15 -26.11 -13.81
CA LEU A 91 -8.17 -25.06 -13.57
C LEU A 91 -6.78 -25.55 -13.92
N ALA A 92 -6.10 -24.81 -14.78
CA ALA A 92 -4.69 -25.02 -15.09
C ALA A 92 -3.90 -23.74 -14.87
N PHE A 93 -2.61 -23.87 -14.55
CA PHE A 93 -1.69 -22.74 -14.45
C PHE A 93 -0.49 -22.97 -15.36
N GLU A 94 -0.09 -21.95 -16.09
CA GLU A 94 1.00 -22.00 -17.06
C GLU A 94 1.96 -20.84 -16.87
N GLN A 95 3.24 -21.11 -17.05
CA GLN A 95 4.24 -20.04 -17.07
C GLN A 95 4.30 -19.45 -18.49
N ALA A 96 3.87 -18.19 -18.63
CA ALA A 96 3.92 -17.50 -19.92
C ALA A 96 3.99 -15.97 -19.71
N SER A 97 4.48 -15.27 -20.73
CA SER A 97 4.37 -13.82 -20.81
C SER A 97 2.97 -13.42 -21.31
N CYS A 98 2.36 -12.43 -20.68
CA CYS A 98 1.08 -11.86 -21.14
C CYS A 98 1.20 -11.21 -22.54
N THR A 99 2.42 -10.80 -22.96
CA THR A 99 2.67 -10.23 -24.29
C THR A 99 2.97 -11.27 -25.37
N ALA A 100 3.01 -12.57 -25.00
CA ALA A 100 3.25 -13.69 -25.93
C ALA A 100 2.60 -14.96 -25.36
N LEU A 101 1.27 -15.03 -25.44
CA LEU A 101 0.49 -16.12 -24.88
C LEU A 101 0.61 -17.39 -25.74
N PRO A 102 0.87 -18.57 -25.15
CA PRO A 102 1.04 -19.82 -25.89
C PRO A 102 -0.30 -20.46 -26.31
N HIS A 103 -1.29 -19.62 -26.60
CA HIS A 103 -2.65 -20.06 -26.94
C HIS A 103 -3.01 -19.63 -28.35
N PRO A 104 -3.85 -20.43 -29.06
CA PRO A 104 -4.31 -20.06 -30.39
C PRO A 104 -5.27 -18.86 -30.37
N ASP A 105 -5.51 -18.30 -31.55
CA ASP A 105 -6.49 -17.24 -31.74
C ASP A 105 -7.88 -17.70 -31.29
N ALA A 106 -8.66 -16.78 -30.71
CA ALA A 106 -10.03 -17.01 -30.25
C ALA A 106 -10.17 -18.20 -29.25
N ALA A 107 -9.14 -18.47 -28.49
CA ALA A 107 -9.12 -19.56 -27.51
C ALA A 107 -10.05 -19.34 -26.32
N PHE A 108 -10.27 -18.08 -25.90
CA PHE A 108 -10.98 -17.74 -24.69
C PHE A 108 -12.22 -16.90 -24.92
N ASP A 109 -13.26 -17.19 -24.16
CA ASP A 109 -14.52 -16.44 -24.17
C ASP A 109 -14.50 -15.28 -23.17
N LEU A 110 -13.58 -15.33 -22.20
CA LEU A 110 -13.30 -14.26 -21.24
C LEU A 110 -11.81 -14.23 -20.97
N VAL A 111 -11.22 -13.04 -20.98
CA VAL A 111 -9.88 -12.79 -20.49
C VAL A 111 -10.00 -11.80 -19.33
N VAL A 112 -9.30 -12.02 -18.24
CA VAL A 112 -9.18 -11.06 -17.14
C VAL A 112 -7.72 -10.72 -16.91
N ALA A 113 -7.44 -9.47 -16.53
CA ALA A 113 -6.13 -9.00 -16.11
C ALA A 113 -6.32 -7.87 -15.08
N PHE A 114 -6.08 -8.18 -13.82
CA PHE A 114 -6.28 -7.25 -12.73
C PHE A 114 -4.94 -6.82 -12.14
N GLU A 115 -4.66 -5.51 -12.18
CA GLU A 115 -3.41 -4.94 -11.70
C GLU A 115 -2.18 -5.59 -12.40
N VAL A 116 -2.21 -5.61 -13.72
CA VAL A 116 -1.16 -6.23 -14.54
C VAL A 116 -0.64 -5.28 -15.60
N ILE A 117 -1.52 -4.51 -16.24
CA ILE A 117 -1.18 -3.69 -17.41
C ILE A 117 -0.13 -2.61 -17.08
N GLU A 118 -0.16 -2.06 -15.87
CA GLU A 118 0.77 -1.07 -15.35
C GLU A 118 2.19 -1.61 -15.15
N HIS A 119 2.33 -2.92 -14.95
CA HIS A 119 3.63 -3.59 -14.79
C HIS A 119 4.31 -3.93 -16.11
N LEU A 120 3.59 -3.85 -17.22
CA LEU A 120 4.07 -4.27 -18.53
C LEU A 120 4.70 -3.10 -19.31
N PRO A 121 6.01 -3.09 -19.58
CA PRO A 121 6.61 -2.07 -20.45
C PRO A 121 6.02 -2.08 -21.87
N LEU A 122 5.62 -3.26 -22.37
CA LEU A 122 5.00 -3.47 -23.67
C LEU A 122 3.48 -3.72 -23.55
N TRP A 123 2.79 -2.90 -22.77
CA TRP A 123 1.37 -3.08 -22.50
C TRP A 123 0.46 -2.99 -23.76
N ARG A 124 0.91 -2.28 -24.81
CA ARG A 124 0.19 -2.27 -26.09
C ARG A 124 0.24 -3.62 -26.80
N ASP A 125 1.39 -4.30 -26.75
CA ASP A 125 1.54 -5.66 -27.28
C ASP A 125 0.66 -6.64 -26.49
N PHE A 126 0.57 -6.47 -25.19
CA PHE A 126 -0.36 -7.22 -24.35
C PHE A 126 -1.82 -7.03 -24.79
N LEU A 127 -2.29 -5.81 -25.05
CA LEU A 127 -3.66 -5.57 -25.53
C LEU A 127 -3.91 -6.24 -26.88
N LEU A 128 -2.95 -6.23 -27.79
CA LEU A 128 -3.05 -6.91 -29.09
C LEU A 128 -3.07 -8.43 -28.92
N GLU A 129 -2.30 -8.95 -28.00
CA GLU A 129 -2.26 -10.39 -27.70
C GLU A 129 -3.56 -10.86 -27.05
N VAL A 130 -4.10 -10.09 -26.11
CA VAL A 130 -5.45 -10.33 -25.57
C VAL A 130 -6.51 -10.34 -26.69
N ARG A 131 -6.47 -9.34 -27.58
CA ARG A 131 -7.38 -9.28 -28.71
C ARG A 131 -7.27 -10.52 -29.60
N ARG A 132 -6.08 -11.06 -29.82
CA ARG A 132 -5.83 -12.25 -30.63
C ARG A 132 -6.46 -13.50 -30.01
N VAL A 133 -6.23 -13.72 -28.72
CA VAL A 133 -6.70 -14.92 -28.02
C VAL A 133 -8.19 -14.87 -27.65
N LEU A 134 -8.80 -13.69 -27.72
CA LEU A 134 -10.19 -13.47 -27.37
C LEU A 134 -11.13 -13.91 -28.50
N ALA A 135 -12.12 -14.73 -28.17
CA ALA A 135 -13.16 -15.15 -29.12
C ALA A 135 -13.95 -13.95 -29.66
N PRO A 136 -14.55 -14.03 -30.87
CA PRO A 136 -15.30 -12.92 -31.46
C PRO A 136 -16.49 -12.42 -30.64
N THR A 137 -17.02 -13.24 -29.74
CA THR A 137 -18.08 -12.88 -28.79
C THR A 137 -17.55 -12.75 -27.36
N GLY A 138 -16.23 -12.83 -27.20
CA GLY A 138 -15.57 -12.80 -25.92
C GLY A 138 -15.51 -11.40 -25.31
N GLN A 139 -15.16 -11.37 -24.03
CA GLN A 139 -14.99 -10.15 -23.24
C GLN A 139 -13.62 -10.13 -22.60
N PHE A 140 -13.02 -8.96 -22.52
CA PHE A 140 -11.80 -8.70 -21.78
C PHE A 140 -12.09 -7.76 -20.63
N ILE A 141 -11.71 -8.14 -19.42
CA ILE A 141 -11.84 -7.31 -18.22
C ILE A 141 -10.43 -6.96 -17.74
N VAL A 142 -10.17 -5.68 -17.61
CA VAL A 142 -8.89 -5.15 -17.18
C VAL A 142 -9.07 -4.09 -16.11
N SER A 143 -8.21 -4.11 -15.09
CA SER A 143 -8.11 -3.03 -14.11
C SER A 143 -6.71 -2.46 -14.05
N THR A 144 -6.62 -1.23 -13.55
CA THR A 144 -5.34 -0.54 -13.26
C THR A 144 -5.57 0.54 -12.20
N PRO A 145 -4.58 0.86 -11.36
CA PRO A 145 -4.66 1.94 -10.39
C PRO A 145 -4.83 3.30 -11.08
N ASN A 146 -5.57 4.19 -10.45
CA ASN A 146 -5.71 5.57 -10.89
C ASN A 146 -4.47 6.39 -10.53
N LYS A 147 -3.69 6.78 -11.52
CA LYS A 147 -2.49 7.61 -11.36
C LYS A 147 -2.76 8.88 -10.53
N LEU A 148 -3.86 9.57 -10.80
CA LEU A 148 -4.19 10.84 -10.15
C LEU A 148 -4.55 10.65 -8.67
N TYR A 149 -5.29 9.60 -8.35
CA TYR A 149 -5.66 9.30 -6.96
C TYR A 149 -4.45 9.04 -6.07
N TYR A 150 -3.47 8.30 -6.59
CA TYR A 150 -2.26 7.95 -5.84
C TYR A 150 -1.12 8.99 -5.96
N ALA A 151 -1.28 10.05 -6.74
CA ALA A 151 -0.24 11.05 -7.00
C ALA A 151 0.28 11.72 -5.71
N GLU A 152 -0.59 12.04 -4.75
CA GLU A 152 -0.19 12.68 -3.49
C GLU A 152 0.64 11.75 -2.61
N SER A 153 0.25 10.48 -2.48
CA SER A 153 1.01 9.50 -1.68
C SER A 153 2.36 9.21 -2.33
N ARG A 154 2.41 9.11 -3.66
CA ARG A 154 3.63 8.87 -4.43
C ARG A 154 4.59 10.06 -4.43
N SER A 155 4.08 11.28 -4.39
CA SER A 155 4.95 12.47 -4.27
C SER A 155 5.80 12.47 -2.99
N ARG A 156 5.36 11.74 -1.96
CA ARG A 156 6.05 11.60 -0.66
C ARG A 156 6.86 10.31 -0.54
N ALA A 157 6.33 9.21 -1.07
CA ALA A 157 6.94 7.89 -0.96
C ALA A 157 7.84 7.52 -2.16
N GLY A 158 7.79 8.30 -3.25
CA GLY A 158 8.41 7.97 -4.53
C GLY A 158 7.49 7.18 -5.45
N ALA A 159 7.89 7.07 -6.73
CA ALA A 159 7.19 6.24 -7.70
C ALA A 159 7.26 4.76 -7.31
N ASN A 160 6.21 4.00 -7.63
CA ASN A 160 6.24 2.55 -7.44
C ASN A 160 7.30 1.94 -8.40
N PRO A 161 8.36 1.30 -7.88
CA PRO A 161 9.45 0.79 -8.71
C PRO A 161 9.03 -0.36 -9.64
N PHE A 162 7.87 -0.96 -9.39
CA PHE A 162 7.35 -2.07 -10.18
C PHE A 162 6.39 -1.62 -11.30
N HIS A 163 5.89 -0.38 -11.27
CA HIS A 163 5.03 0.15 -12.31
C HIS A 163 5.87 0.68 -13.47
N ALA A 164 5.72 0.06 -14.63
CA ALA A 164 6.31 0.54 -15.87
C ALA A 164 5.54 1.73 -16.45
N HIS A 165 4.21 1.76 -16.23
CA HIS A 165 3.33 2.81 -16.70
C HIS A 165 2.13 2.97 -15.77
N GLU A 166 1.68 4.20 -15.53
CA GLU A 166 0.50 4.52 -14.72
C GLU A 166 -0.48 5.32 -15.56
N PHE A 167 -1.73 4.85 -15.58
CA PHE A 167 -2.75 5.40 -16.45
C PHE A 167 -3.57 6.51 -15.77
N GLU A 168 -3.87 7.54 -16.55
CA GLU A 168 -4.97 8.46 -16.30
C GLU A 168 -6.25 7.95 -16.99
N PHE A 169 -7.42 8.37 -16.53
CA PHE A 169 -8.71 7.85 -17.02
C PHE A 169 -8.88 7.96 -18.53
N GLU A 170 -8.61 9.14 -19.10
CA GLU A 170 -8.77 9.39 -20.55
C GLU A 170 -7.75 8.64 -21.38
N GLU A 171 -6.52 8.47 -20.88
CA GLU A 171 -5.51 7.65 -21.51
C GLU A 171 -5.93 6.19 -21.54
N PHE A 172 -6.31 5.63 -20.38
CA PHE A 172 -6.79 4.25 -20.28
C PHE A 172 -7.95 3.98 -21.22
N ARG A 173 -8.94 4.87 -21.21
CA ARG A 173 -10.07 4.81 -22.13
C ARG A 173 -9.65 4.84 -23.60
N GLY A 174 -8.78 5.78 -23.97
CA GLY A 174 -8.31 5.98 -25.33
C GLY A 174 -7.55 4.78 -25.88
N GLU A 175 -6.62 4.25 -25.09
CA GLU A 175 -5.80 3.10 -25.50
C GLU A 175 -6.61 1.82 -25.63
N LEU A 176 -7.56 1.58 -24.74
CA LEU A 176 -8.49 0.46 -24.87
C LEU A 176 -9.40 0.62 -26.10
N SER A 177 -9.88 1.86 -26.36
CA SER A 177 -10.75 2.15 -27.52
C SER A 177 -10.03 1.94 -28.85
N ALA A 178 -8.71 2.10 -28.89
CA ALA A 178 -7.91 1.83 -30.09
C ALA A 178 -7.87 0.34 -30.45
N VAL A 179 -8.07 -0.55 -29.49
CA VAL A 179 -8.00 -2.01 -29.70
C VAL A 179 -9.38 -2.67 -29.73
N PHE A 180 -10.31 -2.21 -28.88
CA PHE A 180 -11.63 -2.78 -28.70
C PHE A 180 -12.72 -1.78 -29.06
N PRO A 181 -13.65 -2.13 -29.97
CA PRO A 181 -14.69 -1.19 -30.42
C PRO A 181 -15.79 -0.93 -29.39
N HIS A 182 -15.95 -1.80 -28.41
CA HIS A 182 -16.98 -1.68 -27.38
C HIS A 182 -16.34 -1.79 -25.99
N ILE A 183 -16.47 -0.72 -25.20
CA ILE A 183 -15.89 -0.63 -23.87
C ILE A 183 -16.95 -0.12 -22.89
N SER A 184 -17.08 -0.79 -21.77
CA SER A 184 -17.82 -0.32 -20.60
C SER A 184 -16.82 -0.03 -19.49
N LEU A 185 -16.73 1.23 -19.05
CA LEU A 185 -15.82 1.66 -17.99
C LEU A 185 -16.53 1.70 -16.64
N PHE A 186 -15.82 1.33 -15.61
CA PHE A 186 -16.25 1.36 -14.22
C PHE A 186 -15.22 2.07 -13.40
N LEU A 187 -15.69 2.81 -12.40
CA LEU A 187 -14.88 3.40 -11.34
C LEU A 187 -14.99 2.51 -10.11
N GLU A 188 -13.87 1.97 -9.69
CA GLU A 188 -13.82 1.11 -8.50
C GLU A 188 -13.40 1.92 -7.29
N ASN A 189 -14.20 1.86 -6.25
CA ASN A 189 -14.01 2.59 -5.01
C ASN A 189 -14.34 1.74 -3.81
N HIS A 190 -13.65 1.97 -2.70
CA HIS A 190 -14.07 1.47 -1.41
C HIS A 190 -15.36 2.14 -0.98
N VAL A 191 -16.30 1.34 -0.51
CA VAL A 191 -17.55 1.80 0.07
C VAL A 191 -17.68 1.26 1.48
N GLU A 192 -17.96 2.12 2.45
CA GLU A 192 -18.36 1.67 3.79
C GLU A 192 -19.86 1.44 3.80
N GLY A 193 -20.26 0.28 4.34
CA GLY A 193 -21.65 -0.10 4.47
C GLY A 193 -21.98 -0.62 5.87
N VAL A 194 -23.23 -0.42 6.29
CA VAL A 194 -23.77 -1.04 7.51
C VAL A 194 -24.68 -2.18 7.11
N ALA A 195 -24.33 -3.40 7.52
CA ALA A 195 -25.15 -4.59 7.27
C ALA A 195 -25.92 -4.96 8.53
N PHE A 196 -27.22 -5.11 8.38
CA PHE A 196 -28.10 -5.68 9.41
C PHE A 196 -28.38 -7.14 9.03
N ARG A 197 -27.88 -8.08 9.81
CA ARG A 197 -28.13 -9.51 9.60
C ARG A 197 -28.98 -10.05 10.73
N PRO A 198 -30.09 -10.78 10.45
CA PRO A 198 -30.87 -11.41 11.49
C PRO A 198 -30.05 -12.48 12.22
N VAL A 199 -30.20 -12.57 13.56
CA VAL A 199 -29.48 -13.55 14.37
C VAL A 199 -29.96 -14.98 14.07
N GLN A 200 -31.21 -15.13 13.69
CA GLN A 200 -31.77 -16.41 13.23
C GLN A 200 -31.85 -16.32 11.70
N ALA A 201 -31.13 -17.25 11.02
CA ALA A 201 -31.27 -17.36 9.59
C ALA A 201 -32.72 -17.68 9.23
N GLY A 202 -33.35 -16.80 8.43
CA GLY A 202 -34.66 -17.04 7.87
C GLY A 202 -34.63 -18.19 6.89
N GLY A 203 -35.79 -18.73 6.58
CA GLY A 203 -35.94 -19.83 5.63
C GLY A 203 -35.47 -19.46 4.22
N ALA A 204 -35.35 -20.45 3.35
CA ALA A 204 -34.98 -20.28 1.94
C ALA A 204 -35.89 -19.24 1.26
N GLY A 205 -35.31 -18.07 0.91
CA GLY A 205 -36.04 -16.98 0.24
C GLY A 205 -35.71 -15.58 0.75
N GLU A 206 -34.78 -15.41 1.69
CA GLU A 206 -34.34 -14.07 2.12
C GLU A 206 -33.70 -13.30 0.95
N THR A 207 -34.35 -12.19 0.59
CA THR A 207 -33.79 -11.24 -0.35
C THR A 207 -32.89 -10.25 0.39
N THR A 208 -31.67 -10.07 -0.07
CA THR A 208 -30.79 -9.00 0.41
C THR A 208 -31.22 -7.69 -0.25
N GLU A 209 -31.71 -6.74 0.54
CA GLU A 209 -31.97 -5.38 0.08
C GLU A 209 -30.67 -4.58 0.18
N VAL A 210 -30.25 -3.96 -0.93
CA VAL A 210 -29.08 -3.08 -0.98
C VAL A 210 -29.55 -1.69 -1.34
N ARG A 211 -29.36 -0.72 -0.45
CA ARG A 211 -29.63 0.69 -0.71
C ARG A 211 -28.32 1.43 -0.87
N VAL A 212 -28.14 2.10 -2.00
CA VAL A 212 -26.98 2.95 -2.28
C VAL A 212 -27.47 4.39 -2.32
N ASP A 213 -27.00 5.21 -1.40
CA ASP A 213 -27.26 6.65 -1.41
C ASP A 213 -26.23 7.32 -2.31
N GLY A 214 -26.71 7.80 -3.48
CA GLY A 214 -25.88 8.13 -4.63
C GLY A 214 -25.22 9.50 -4.61
N GLY A 215 -24.01 9.56 -5.11
CA GLY A 215 -23.27 10.68 -5.70
C GLY A 215 -22.45 10.12 -6.85
N GLU A 216 -22.20 10.92 -7.87
CA GLU A 216 -21.27 10.55 -8.93
C GLU A 216 -19.85 10.82 -8.42
N THR A 217 -19.01 9.78 -8.35
CA THR A 217 -17.58 9.96 -8.09
C THR A 217 -16.91 10.38 -9.39
N PRO A 218 -16.21 11.51 -9.43
CA PRO A 218 -15.45 11.88 -10.62
C PRO A 218 -14.30 10.89 -10.84
N PRO A 219 -13.91 10.61 -12.11
CA PRO A 219 -12.83 9.67 -12.40
C PRO A 219 -11.51 9.97 -11.67
N ALA A 220 -11.20 11.24 -11.43
CA ALA A 220 -9.99 11.64 -10.71
C ALA A 220 -9.95 11.19 -9.24
N GLU A 221 -11.09 10.96 -8.64
CA GLU A 221 -11.24 10.57 -7.23
C GLU A 221 -11.46 9.07 -7.03
N SER A 222 -11.58 8.30 -8.10
CA SER A 222 -11.69 6.84 -8.01
C SER A 222 -10.35 6.20 -7.71
N HIS A 223 -10.37 5.08 -7.01
CA HIS A 223 -9.15 4.34 -6.64
C HIS A 223 -8.56 3.63 -7.85
N PHE A 224 -9.42 2.92 -8.58
CA PHE A 224 -9.03 2.14 -9.74
C PHE A 224 -10.01 2.37 -10.89
N PHE A 225 -9.52 2.08 -12.09
CA PHE A 225 -10.34 1.96 -13.29
C PHE A 225 -10.51 0.48 -13.62
N LEU A 226 -11.73 0.09 -14.00
CA LEU A 226 -12.01 -1.22 -14.54
C LEU A 226 -12.75 -1.07 -15.86
N ALA A 227 -12.34 -1.81 -16.87
CA ALA A 227 -12.97 -1.82 -18.18
C ALA A 227 -13.43 -3.23 -18.56
N VAL A 228 -14.61 -3.32 -19.17
CA VAL A 228 -15.08 -4.51 -19.89
C VAL A 228 -15.07 -4.18 -21.38
N CYS A 229 -14.17 -4.82 -22.10
CA CYS A 229 -13.91 -4.61 -23.52
C CYS A 229 -14.45 -5.77 -24.36
N ALA A 230 -14.97 -5.51 -25.55
CA ALA A 230 -15.46 -6.57 -26.44
C ALA A 230 -15.40 -6.17 -27.92
N HIS A 231 -15.46 -7.17 -28.80
CA HIS A 231 -15.56 -7.00 -30.25
C HIS A 231 -16.98 -6.69 -30.72
N ARG A 232 -17.98 -6.98 -29.92
CA ARG A 232 -19.42 -6.77 -30.24
C ARG A 232 -20.10 -5.92 -29.18
N PRO A 233 -21.20 -5.22 -29.54
CA PRO A 233 -21.99 -4.50 -28.55
C PRO A 233 -22.38 -5.39 -27.39
N GLN A 234 -22.31 -4.86 -26.19
CA GLN A 234 -22.70 -5.55 -24.97
C GLN A 234 -23.98 -4.93 -24.42
N THR A 235 -24.78 -5.73 -23.77
CA THR A 235 -25.87 -5.22 -22.92
C THR A 235 -25.20 -4.57 -21.70
N GLY A 236 -25.69 -3.40 -21.30
CA GLY A 236 -25.10 -2.62 -20.20
C GLY A 236 -24.87 -3.45 -18.94
N HIS A 237 -23.84 -3.12 -18.23
CA HIS A 237 -23.47 -3.76 -16.96
C HIS A 237 -24.02 -2.93 -15.80
N PRO A 238 -24.81 -3.53 -14.89
CA PRO A 238 -25.30 -2.81 -13.71
C PRO A 238 -24.16 -2.51 -12.74
N THR A 239 -24.35 -1.52 -11.88
CA THR A 239 -23.49 -1.29 -10.73
C THR A 239 -23.35 -2.58 -9.91
N PHE A 240 -22.13 -2.92 -9.58
CA PHE A 240 -21.81 -4.09 -8.76
C PHE A 240 -21.26 -3.64 -7.42
N VAL A 241 -21.82 -4.17 -6.33
CA VAL A 241 -21.35 -3.92 -4.98
C VAL A 241 -20.90 -5.24 -4.38
N TYR A 242 -19.66 -5.31 -4.00
CA TYR A 242 -19.08 -6.44 -3.28
C TYR A 242 -19.01 -6.09 -1.79
N VAL A 243 -19.59 -6.92 -0.95
CA VAL A 243 -19.50 -6.77 0.52
C VAL A 243 -18.71 -7.96 1.05
N PRO A 244 -17.46 -7.75 1.45
CA PRO A 244 -16.61 -8.83 1.94
C PRO A 244 -17.16 -9.41 3.26
N SER A 245 -17.04 -10.73 3.41
CA SER A 245 -17.54 -11.45 4.61
C SER A 245 -16.73 -11.10 5.86
N ALA A 246 -15.47 -10.72 5.69
CA ALA A 246 -14.51 -10.40 6.75
C ALA A 246 -14.25 -8.88 6.88
N ALA A 247 -15.09 -8.03 6.28
CA ALA A 247 -14.90 -6.58 6.34
C ALA A 247 -15.19 -6.04 7.73
N ASN A 248 -14.19 -6.07 8.59
CA ASN A 248 -14.19 -5.31 9.83
C ASN A 248 -13.18 -4.15 9.70
N VAL A 249 -13.28 -3.42 8.56
CA VAL A 249 -12.38 -2.31 8.21
C VAL A 249 -12.29 -1.29 9.34
N LEU A 250 -13.40 -0.98 10.00
CA LEU A 250 -13.42 -0.12 11.18
C LEU A 250 -12.54 -0.68 12.30
N ARG A 251 -12.67 -1.97 12.62
CA ARG A 251 -11.88 -2.60 13.68
C ARG A 251 -10.40 -2.70 13.32
N GLU A 252 -10.08 -2.97 12.06
CA GLU A 252 -8.71 -2.99 11.58
C GLU A 252 -8.09 -1.59 11.61
N ARG A 253 -8.83 -0.56 11.19
CA ARG A 253 -8.42 0.84 11.30
C ARG A 253 -8.29 1.29 12.74
N GLU A 254 -9.22 0.95 13.63
CA GLU A 254 -9.12 1.21 15.07
C GLU A 254 -7.89 0.53 15.66
N THR A 255 -7.60 -0.71 15.26
CA THR A 255 -6.40 -1.43 15.67
C THR A 255 -5.13 -0.74 15.15
N HIS A 256 -5.14 -0.33 13.88
CA HIS A 256 -4.02 0.39 13.27
C HIS A 256 -3.80 1.77 13.93
N ILE A 257 -4.87 2.52 14.18
CA ILE A 257 -4.82 3.79 14.93
C ILE A 257 -4.23 3.55 16.33
N ALA A 258 -4.70 2.54 17.05
CA ALA A 258 -4.18 2.20 18.37
C ALA A 258 -2.68 1.83 18.35
N LEU A 259 -2.22 1.13 17.30
CA LEU A 259 -0.80 0.84 17.09
C LEU A 259 0.00 2.12 16.82
N LEU A 260 -0.49 3.00 15.94
CA LEU A 260 0.15 4.29 15.63
C LEU A 260 0.20 5.21 16.85
N GLU A 261 -0.86 5.27 17.65
CA GLU A 261 -0.89 5.99 18.92
C GLU A 261 0.09 5.41 19.95
N GLY A 262 0.24 4.08 19.97
CA GLY A 262 1.24 3.39 20.77
C GLY A 262 2.68 3.70 20.34
N GLU A 263 2.92 3.80 19.04
CA GLU A 263 4.21 4.23 18.51
C GLU A 263 4.49 5.71 18.79
N LEU A 264 3.50 6.56 18.65
CA LEU A 264 3.61 7.98 18.94
C LEU A 264 3.99 8.20 20.40
N ARG A 265 3.29 7.54 21.33
CA ARG A 265 3.62 7.59 22.76
C ARG A 265 5.06 7.15 23.05
N ARG A 266 5.51 6.04 22.45
CA ARG A 266 6.90 5.58 22.61
C ARG A 266 7.92 6.60 22.09
N LYS A 267 7.61 7.27 20.99
CA LYS A 267 8.47 8.32 20.40
C LYS A 267 8.46 9.59 21.25
N ASP A 268 7.32 9.93 21.84
CA ASP A 268 7.21 11.06 22.77
C ASP A 268 7.99 10.78 24.05
N ASP A 269 7.88 9.58 24.64
CA ASP A 269 8.66 9.16 25.80
C ASP A 269 10.17 9.22 25.53
N TRP A 270 10.59 8.70 24.36
CA TRP A 270 11.98 8.77 23.93
C TRP A 270 12.47 10.20 23.71
N LEU A 271 11.62 11.07 23.14
CA LEU A 271 11.93 12.48 22.95
C LEU A 271 12.10 13.22 24.28
N GLU A 272 11.27 12.92 25.27
CA GLU A 272 11.37 13.48 26.62
C GLU A 272 12.62 12.95 27.35
N GLU A 273 13.01 11.69 27.14
CA GLU A 273 14.27 11.14 27.65
C GLU A 273 15.46 11.84 27.00
N ALA A 274 15.49 11.96 25.68
CA ALA A 274 16.55 12.66 24.95
C ALA A 274 16.67 14.14 25.34
N LYS A 275 15.55 14.82 25.62
CA LYS A 275 15.57 16.20 26.14
C LYS A 275 16.19 16.28 27.54
N ARG A 276 15.91 15.30 28.42
CA ARG A 276 16.52 15.23 29.75
C ARG A 276 18.03 15.00 29.66
N ASP A 277 18.42 14.07 28.81
CA ASP A 277 19.85 13.76 28.59
C ASP A 277 20.60 14.98 28.03
N LEU A 278 19.99 15.72 27.10
CA LEU A 278 20.51 16.95 26.55
C LEU A 278 20.67 18.03 27.65
N ALA A 279 19.66 18.17 28.51
CA ALA A 279 19.70 19.14 29.61
C ALA A 279 20.78 18.76 30.67
N ASP A 280 20.98 17.47 30.90
CA ASP A 280 22.02 16.97 31.79
C ASP A 280 23.43 17.20 31.22
N LEU A 281 23.58 16.93 29.91
CA LEU A 281 24.82 17.19 29.19
C LEU A 281 25.15 18.70 29.18
N ASP A 282 24.17 19.54 29.00
CA ASP A 282 24.32 20.99 29.02
C ASP A 282 24.73 21.49 30.42
N ARG A 283 24.17 20.90 31.48
CA ARG A 283 24.63 21.15 32.88
C ARG A 283 26.06 20.73 33.08
N GLN A 284 26.45 19.55 32.67
CA GLN A 284 27.82 19.05 32.77
C GLN A 284 28.80 19.94 32.00
N HIS A 285 28.41 20.36 30.78
CA HIS A 285 29.23 21.26 29.98
C HIS A 285 29.44 22.60 30.65
N ARG A 286 28.39 23.20 31.22
CA ARG A 286 28.51 24.48 31.98
C ARG A 286 29.37 24.32 33.21
N GLN A 287 29.24 23.21 33.94
CA GLN A 287 30.06 22.93 35.10
C GLN A 287 31.53 22.80 34.72
N LEU A 288 31.83 22.01 33.68
CA LEU A 288 33.21 21.84 33.19
C LEU A 288 33.79 23.15 32.67
N THR A 289 32.98 23.99 32.03
CA THR A 289 33.40 25.30 31.56
C THR A 289 33.75 26.21 32.75
N ALA A 290 32.91 26.20 33.79
CA ALA A 290 33.16 26.98 35.00
C ALA A 290 34.44 26.50 35.76
N GLU A 291 34.64 25.18 35.87
CA GLU A 291 35.85 24.57 36.45
C GLU A 291 37.09 24.94 35.63
N LEU A 292 37.00 24.95 34.30
CA LEU A 292 38.07 25.38 33.41
C LEU A 292 38.40 26.87 33.60
N GLU A 293 37.39 27.74 33.72
CA GLU A 293 37.57 29.16 33.97
C GLU A 293 38.17 29.41 35.36
N GLU A 294 37.78 28.62 36.37
CA GLU A 294 38.36 28.70 37.71
C GLU A 294 39.82 28.23 37.70
N SER A 295 40.11 27.14 37.01
CA SER A 295 41.47 26.64 36.79
C SER A 295 42.34 27.65 36.07
N ASN A 296 41.81 28.30 35.01
CA ASN A 296 42.53 29.36 34.31
C ASN A 296 42.76 30.61 35.18
N ARG A 297 41.76 30.97 36.02
CA ARG A 297 41.94 32.06 37.00
C ARG A 297 42.95 31.71 38.07
N TRP A 298 42.97 30.44 38.51
CA TRP A 298 43.97 29.95 39.45
C TRP A 298 45.39 29.93 38.82
N ALA A 299 45.50 29.40 37.57
CA ALA A 299 46.73 29.46 36.80
C ALA A 299 47.26 30.90 36.62
N GLY A 300 46.35 31.85 36.26
CA GLY A 300 46.73 33.26 36.13
C GLY A 300 47.08 33.98 37.47
N ARG A 301 46.66 33.44 38.62
CA ARG A 301 47.13 33.89 39.92
C ARG A 301 48.51 33.34 40.24
N LEU A 302 48.74 32.07 39.94
CA LEU A 302 50.02 31.39 40.11
C LEU A 302 51.12 32.04 39.26
N ASP A 303 50.78 32.38 37.99
CA ASP A 303 51.71 33.12 37.12
C ASP A 303 52.12 34.49 37.68
N ARG A 304 51.16 35.20 38.32
CA ARG A 304 51.48 36.48 38.97
C ARG A 304 52.35 36.32 40.24
N GLU A 305 52.10 35.29 41.03
CA GLU A 305 52.92 34.95 42.20
C GLU A 305 54.33 34.49 41.80
N LEU A 306 54.42 33.70 40.69
CA LEU A 306 55.69 33.30 40.08
C LEU A 306 56.46 34.51 39.54
N ALA A 307 55.80 35.43 38.85
CA ALA A 307 56.43 36.67 38.37
C ALA A 307 56.90 37.58 39.54
N ALA A 308 56.11 37.68 40.61
CA ALA A 308 56.48 38.43 41.79
C ALA A 308 57.65 37.79 42.59
N SER A 309 57.71 36.46 42.61
CA SER A 309 58.83 35.75 43.20
C SER A 309 60.09 35.71 42.29
N GLY A 310 59.87 35.74 40.94
CA GLY A 310 60.94 35.75 39.94
C GLY A 310 61.76 37.03 39.88
N ALA A 311 61.22 38.15 40.33
CA ALA A 311 61.97 39.39 40.50
C ALA A 311 63.10 39.24 41.52
N ARG A 312 63.09 38.13 42.28
CA ARG A 312 64.13 37.83 43.32
C ARG A 312 65.21 36.85 42.86
N VAL A 313 65.04 36.29 41.72
CA VAL A 313 65.86 35.13 41.36
C VAL A 313 66.25 35.16 39.86
N GLN A 314 67.30 35.90 39.56
CA GLN A 314 67.97 35.79 38.26
C GLN A 314 68.61 34.39 38.02
N GLU A 315 68.82 33.61 39.11
CA GLU A 315 69.43 32.28 39.07
C GLU A 315 68.45 31.16 38.65
N LEU A 316 67.13 31.41 38.66
CA LEU A 316 66.13 30.41 38.34
C LEU A 316 65.58 30.55 36.86
N GLN A 317 66.17 31.41 36.04
CA GLN A 317 65.72 31.64 34.70
C GLN A 317 65.78 30.37 33.79
N GLU A 318 66.82 29.53 34.04
CA GLU A 318 66.94 28.27 33.30
C GLU A 318 65.84 27.23 33.68
N GLU A 319 65.50 27.13 34.96
CA GLU A 319 64.42 26.30 35.46
C GLU A 319 63.05 26.85 35.04
N LEU A 320 62.91 28.19 35.01
CA LEU A 320 61.69 28.84 34.52
C LEU A 320 61.52 28.62 33.07
N MET A 321 62.52 28.68 32.23
CA MET A 321 62.49 28.40 30.83
C MET A 321 62.15 26.93 30.56
N ALA A 322 62.67 25.99 31.30
CA ALA A 322 62.31 24.58 31.20
C ALA A 322 60.86 24.33 31.65
N ALA A 323 60.42 25.00 32.75
CA ALA A 323 59.03 24.91 33.20
C ALA A 323 58.00 25.55 32.19
N GLN A 324 58.42 26.67 31.58
CA GLN A 324 57.61 27.28 30.55
C GLN A 324 57.47 26.39 29.24
N ALA A 325 58.58 25.74 28.88
CA ALA A 325 58.56 24.80 27.77
C ALA A 325 57.67 23.57 28.06
N ALA A 326 57.73 23.05 29.28
CA ALA A 326 56.85 21.95 29.72
C ALA A 326 55.36 22.39 29.77
N ALA A 327 55.09 23.61 30.26
CA ALA A 327 53.72 24.15 30.30
C ALA A 327 53.15 24.37 28.89
N GLN A 328 53.95 24.84 27.95
CA GLN A 328 53.53 24.99 26.56
C GLN A 328 53.27 23.64 25.86
N ALA A 329 54.10 22.62 26.16
CA ALA A 329 53.85 21.26 25.65
C ALA A 329 52.52 20.70 26.19
N THR A 330 52.27 20.89 27.51
CA THR A 330 51.02 20.44 28.13
C THR A 330 49.80 21.20 27.64
N ILE A 331 49.94 22.52 27.38
CA ILE A 331 48.86 23.33 26.80
C ILE A 331 48.58 22.86 25.36
N ALA A 332 49.63 22.58 24.58
CA ALA A 332 49.46 22.08 23.21
C ALA A 332 48.78 20.70 23.20
N GLU A 333 49.07 19.83 24.15
CA GLU A 333 48.41 18.53 24.32
C GLU A 333 46.97 18.68 24.75
N LEU A 334 46.68 19.56 25.73
CA LEU A 334 45.32 19.88 26.14
C LEU A 334 44.49 20.58 25.07
N ASP A 335 45.09 21.43 24.27
CA ASP A 335 44.45 22.05 23.12
C ASP A 335 44.14 21.02 22.04
N HIS A 336 45.01 20.05 21.81
CA HIS A 336 44.73 18.94 20.93
C HIS A 336 43.55 18.09 21.45
N GLU A 337 43.58 17.77 22.74
CA GLU A 337 42.52 16.99 23.40
C GLU A 337 41.16 17.75 23.38
N ASN A 338 41.19 19.06 23.66
CA ASN A 338 39.98 19.89 23.61
C ASN A 338 39.43 20.05 22.17
N ARG A 339 40.28 20.17 21.15
CA ARG A 339 39.84 20.17 19.75
C ARG A 339 39.17 18.84 19.43
N THR A 340 39.80 17.72 19.80
CA THR A 340 39.25 16.38 19.58
C THR A 340 37.89 16.20 20.26
N LYS A 341 37.78 16.67 21.52
CA LYS A 341 36.48 16.63 22.25
C LYS A 341 35.43 17.55 21.66
N SER A 342 35.85 18.73 21.16
CA SER A 342 34.94 19.67 20.52
C SER A 342 34.45 19.16 19.16
N GLU A 343 35.34 18.56 18.37
CA GLU A 343 34.94 17.90 17.11
C GLU A 343 33.99 16.72 17.36
N TRP A 344 34.28 15.91 18.39
CA TRP A 344 33.40 14.83 18.78
C TRP A 344 32.02 15.35 19.23
N ALA A 345 31.98 16.40 20.05
CA ALA A 345 30.75 17.03 20.52
C ALA A 345 29.93 17.61 19.32
N ALA A 346 30.62 18.25 18.39
CA ALA A 346 29.95 18.76 17.15
C ALA A 346 29.36 17.63 16.29
N GLN A 347 30.10 16.52 16.16
CA GLN A 347 29.56 15.35 15.44
C GLN A 347 28.36 14.75 16.16
N LEU A 348 28.38 14.68 17.49
CA LEU A 348 27.27 14.15 18.28
C LEU A 348 26.02 15.04 18.17
N ILE A 349 26.20 16.36 18.20
CA ILE A 349 25.13 17.35 17.99
C ILE A 349 24.54 17.18 16.60
N ALA A 350 25.38 17.06 15.57
CA ALA A 350 24.90 16.86 14.19
C ALA A 350 24.12 15.54 14.03
N GLN A 351 24.57 14.47 14.71
CA GLN A 351 23.83 13.20 14.72
C GLN A 351 22.49 13.35 15.46
N LEU A 352 22.45 14.09 16.54
CA LEU A 352 21.22 14.35 17.29
C LEU A 352 20.22 15.15 16.46
N ASP A 353 20.69 16.21 15.81
CA ASP A 353 19.86 17.04 14.92
C ASP A 353 19.30 16.23 13.74
N ALA A 354 20.14 15.36 13.13
CA ALA A 354 19.70 14.46 12.08
C ALA A 354 18.60 13.51 12.60
N LYS A 355 18.78 12.94 13.80
CA LYS A 355 17.76 12.07 14.41
C LYS A 355 16.48 12.82 14.79
N LEU A 356 16.58 14.06 15.22
CA LEU A 356 15.43 14.93 15.47
C LEU A 356 14.66 15.25 14.18
N GLN A 357 15.37 15.50 13.08
CA GLN A 357 14.74 15.71 11.77
C GLN A 357 14.06 14.43 11.26
N GLU A 358 14.71 13.28 11.37
CA GLU A 358 14.08 11.99 11.05
C GLU A 358 12.79 11.78 11.86
N LEU A 359 12.86 12.07 13.17
CA LEU A 359 11.70 11.96 14.04
C LEU A 359 10.58 12.91 13.64
N ALA A 360 10.91 14.18 13.36
CA ALA A 360 9.92 15.18 12.92
C ALA A 360 9.24 14.75 11.60
N GLN A 361 10.02 14.19 10.68
CA GLN A 361 9.46 13.63 9.44
C GLN A 361 8.52 12.45 9.73
N CYS A 362 8.93 11.52 10.61
CA CYS A 362 8.07 10.41 11.02
C CYS A 362 6.75 10.90 11.65
N VAL A 363 6.80 11.90 12.52
CA VAL A 363 5.61 12.50 13.13
C VAL A 363 4.72 13.17 12.08
N ALA A 364 5.32 13.88 11.12
CA ALA A 364 4.57 14.48 10.01
C ALA A 364 3.88 13.42 9.14
N TYR A 365 4.57 12.30 8.84
CA TYR A 365 3.97 11.17 8.12
C TYR A 365 2.80 10.55 8.91
N LEU A 366 2.96 10.38 10.22
CA LEU A 366 1.88 9.88 11.09
C LEU A 366 0.65 10.78 11.02
N HIS A 367 0.82 12.09 11.20
CA HIS A 367 -0.29 13.05 11.08
C HIS A 367 -0.95 13.03 9.69
N GLN A 368 -0.15 12.81 8.66
CA GLN A 368 -0.69 12.70 7.31
C GLN A 368 -1.49 11.40 7.12
N ALA A 369 -1.00 10.30 7.68
CA ALA A 369 -1.71 9.03 7.66
C ALA A 369 -3.04 9.14 8.42
N GLU A 370 -3.05 9.76 9.60
CA GLU A 370 -4.28 10.03 10.37
C GLU A 370 -5.30 10.85 9.58
N LYS A 371 -4.84 11.96 8.96
CA LYS A 371 -5.71 12.78 8.08
C LYS A 371 -6.24 11.98 6.89
N THR A 372 -5.45 11.05 6.38
CA THR A 372 -5.86 10.18 5.27
C THR A 372 -6.92 9.18 5.72
N VAL A 373 -6.74 8.60 6.91
CA VAL A 373 -7.74 7.72 7.54
C VAL A 373 -9.03 8.49 7.78
N GLU A 374 -8.97 9.69 8.38
CA GLU A 374 -10.16 10.52 8.57
C GLU A 374 -10.90 10.84 7.27
N LYS A 375 -10.15 11.23 6.22
CA LYS A 375 -10.74 11.50 4.90
C LYS A 375 -11.43 10.27 4.32
N ARG A 376 -10.76 9.10 4.42
CA ARG A 376 -11.33 7.83 3.95
C ARG A 376 -12.57 7.44 4.76
N THR A 377 -12.54 7.65 6.07
CA THR A 377 -13.70 7.38 6.94
C THR A 377 -14.90 8.27 6.57
N ARG A 378 -14.68 9.57 6.38
CA ARG A 378 -15.73 10.50 5.93
C ARG A 378 -16.26 10.14 4.55
N TRP A 379 -15.36 9.78 3.64
CA TRP A 379 -15.73 9.36 2.30
C TRP A 379 -16.55 8.06 2.31
N ALA A 380 -16.14 7.07 3.10
CA ALA A 380 -16.87 5.81 3.25
C ALA A 380 -18.26 6.01 3.89
N GLN A 381 -18.39 6.94 4.83
CA GLN A 381 -19.69 7.34 5.39
C GLN A 381 -20.59 7.99 4.33
N ALA A 382 -20.02 8.89 3.51
CA ALA A 382 -20.76 9.51 2.41
C ALA A 382 -21.25 8.45 1.39
N LEU A 383 -20.38 7.51 1.06
CA LEU A 383 -20.68 6.43 0.12
C LEU A 383 -21.76 5.47 0.67
N ASN A 384 -21.75 5.23 1.99
CA ASN A 384 -22.82 4.44 2.63
C ASN A 384 -24.18 5.15 2.55
N THR A 385 -24.17 6.48 2.73
CA THR A 385 -25.37 7.30 2.56
C THR A 385 -25.91 7.21 1.12
N GLU A 386 -24.99 7.22 0.14
CA GLU A 386 -25.31 7.06 -1.27
C GLU A 386 -25.89 5.68 -1.60
N LEU A 387 -25.28 4.64 -1.03
CA LEU A 387 -25.73 3.26 -1.15
C LEU A 387 -27.15 3.09 -0.59
N GLU A 388 -27.46 3.72 0.51
CA GLU A 388 -28.80 3.71 1.07
C GLU A 388 -29.85 4.45 0.21
N GLN A 389 -29.44 5.55 -0.46
CA GLN A 389 -30.33 6.24 -1.41
C GLN A 389 -30.64 5.38 -2.65
N LEU A 390 -29.62 4.71 -3.20
CA LEU A 390 -29.80 3.79 -4.33
C LEU A 390 -30.67 2.59 -3.95
N ARG A 391 -30.51 2.04 -2.74
CA ARG A 391 -31.37 0.98 -2.23
C ARG A 391 -32.84 1.43 -2.16
N ARG A 392 -33.11 2.66 -1.68
CA ARG A 392 -34.47 3.23 -1.67
C ARG A 392 -35.05 3.39 -3.08
N LYS A 393 -34.23 3.88 -4.04
CA LYS A 393 -34.64 3.99 -5.44
C LYS A 393 -34.94 2.64 -6.06
N LEU A 394 -34.11 1.62 -5.80
CA LEU A 394 -34.33 0.26 -6.27
C LEU A 394 -35.62 -0.31 -5.73
N ALA A 395 -35.87 -0.17 -4.41
CA ALA A 395 -37.11 -0.63 -3.79
C ALA A 395 -38.37 0.05 -4.38
N LEU A 396 -38.26 1.35 -4.72
CA LEU A 396 -39.33 2.07 -5.39
C LEU A 396 -39.58 1.56 -6.81
N LEU A 397 -38.53 1.24 -7.54
CA LEU A 397 -38.63 0.66 -8.90
C LEU A 397 -39.27 -0.74 -8.83
N GLU A 398 -38.85 -1.56 -7.89
CA GLU A 398 -39.41 -2.91 -7.66
C GLU A 398 -40.87 -2.88 -7.19
N ALA A 399 -41.24 -1.84 -6.43
CA ALA A 399 -42.63 -1.59 -6.02
C ALA A 399 -43.53 -1.06 -7.14
N SER A 400 -42.93 -0.60 -8.23
CA SER A 400 -43.67 -0.02 -9.32
C SER A 400 -44.64 -1.04 -9.96
N ARG A 401 -45.83 -0.56 -10.29
CA ARG A 401 -46.87 -1.38 -10.94
C ARG A 401 -46.39 -2.01 -12.25
N TRP A 402 -45.48 -1.35 -12.96
CA TRP A 402 -44.93 -1.81 -14.24
C TRP A 402 -43.92 -2.98 -14.05
N VAL A 403 -43.10 -2.95 -13.06
CA VAL A 403 -42.15 -4.05 -12.74
C VAL A 403 -42.92 -5.28 -12.25
N ARG A 404 -43.96 -5.08 -11.43
CA ARG A 404 -44.87 -6.17 -11.01
C ARG A 404 -45.66 -6.77 -12.16
N LEU A 405 -46.08 -5.95 -13.12
CA LEU A 405 -46.73 -6.42 -14.31
C LEU A 405 -45.77 -7.20 -15.23
N GLY A 406 -44.55 -6.70 -15.44
CA GLY A 406 -43.50 -7.36 -16.21
C GLY A 406 -43.12 -8.75 -15.66
N ARG A 407 -43.06 -8.90 -14.33
CA ARG A 407 -42.85 -10.19 -13.67
C ARG A 407 -44.00 -11.19 -13.85
N ARG A 408 -45.24 -10.70 -14.00
CA ARG A 408 -46.40 -11.55 -14.27
C ARG A 408 -46.52 -12.01 -15.74
N VAL A 409 -45.90 -11.30 -16.66
CA VAL A 409 -45.98 -11.54 -18.09
C VAL A 409 -44.67 -12.10 -18.70
N GLY A 410 -43.68 -12.40 -17.86
CA GLY A 410 -42.44 -13.05 -18.29
C GLY A 410 -41.41 -12.14 -18.98
N PHE A 411 -41.59 -10.81 -18.94
CA PHE A 411 -40.69 -9.82 -19.56
C PHE A 411 -39.73 -9.09 -18.61
N ALA A 412 -39.72 -9.41 -17.33
CA ALA A 412 -38.75 -8.89 -16.42
C ALA A 412 -37.86 -10.03 -15.85
N PRO A 413 -36.56 -9.83 -15.76
CA PRO A 413 -35.66 -10.84 -15.20
C PRO A 413 -36.07 -11.21 -13.79
N GLY A 414 -36.20 -12.51 -13.54
CA GLY A 414 -36.42 -13.04 -12.21
C GLY A 414 -35.24 -12.66 -11.33
N ALA A 415 -35.50 -12.32 -10.07
CA ALA A 415 -34.48 -12.17 -9.08
C ALA A 415 -33.82 -13.54 -8.88
N ASP A 416 -32.70 -13.78 -9.49
CA ASP A 416 -31.92 -14.96 -9.19
C ASP A 416 -31.32 -14.79 -7.79
N ARG A 417 -31.64 -15.81 -6.98
CA ARG A 417 -31.16 -15.98 -5.62
C ARG A 417 -29.66 -16.31 -5.66
N GLN A 418 -28.86 -15.46 -5.12
CA GLN A 418 -27.73 -15.89 -4.27
C GLN A 418 -27.48 -14.84 -3.19
#